data_09ec8def3042df570d38c12097917c0f
#
_entry.id   09ec8def3042df570d38c12097917c0f
#
_cell.length_a   1.000
_cell.length_b   1.000
_cell.length_c   1.000
_cell.angle_alpha   90.00
_cell.angle_beta   90.00
_cell.angle_gamma   90.00
#
_symmetry.space_group_name_H-M   'P 1'
#
loop_
_entity.id
_entity.type
_entity.pdbx_description
1 polymer ?
#
loop_
_entity_poly.entity_id
_entity_poly.type
_entity_poly.pdbx_seq_one_letter_code
_entity_poly.pdbx_strand_id
1 'polypeptide(L)'
;MSSETLLERSKKAIEASKENISLMEQLVKEHNVMVEKLDIREPVPDFIANDLTDFKDSIRESGHGINHVITKIYNTVIKNDSKDFPADTKAWLKQFGNTEKFIRAILNGFYVPPQKYYLKHIDMSRLDDKYDYYAIHKRDCGFTHAQAFKGQLPDWDDSFEFTEQEISNMSIGSYEEIELEIDYDW
;
A
#
# COMPACT_ATOMS: atom_id res chain seq x y z
N MET A 1 55.26 -1.21 25.89
CA MET A 1 53.80 -1.04 26.17
C MET A 1 53.31 -2.31 26.79
N SER A 2 52.79 -2.22 28.02
CA SER A 2 52.35 -3.40 28.80
C SER A 2 51.10 -4.03 28.17
N SER A 3 51.01 -5.38 28.19
CA SER A 3 49.86 -6.13 27.67
C SER A 3 48.54 -5.77 28.38
N GLU A 4 48.62 -5.29 29.63
CA GLU A 4 47.51 -4.75 30.39
C GLU A 4 46.86 -3.54 29.74
N THR A 5 47.61 -2.60 29.15
CA THR A 5 47.10 -1.40 28.49
C THR A 5 46.38 -1.72 27.17
N LEU A 6 46.75 -2.78 26.46
CA LEU A 6 46.06 -3.24 25.26
C LEU A 6 44.71 -3.89 25.62
N LEU A 7 44.67 -4.70 26.64
CA LEU A 7 43.47 -5.35 27.14
C LEU A 7 42.39 -4.32 27.60
N GLU A 8 42.85 -3.29 28.32
CA GLU A 8 41.97 -2.22 28.82
C GLU A 8 41.40 -1.38 27.68
N ARG A 9 42.19 -1.07 26.65
CA ARG A 9 41.71 -0.39 25.42
C ARG A 9 40.70 -1.24 24.65
N SER A 10 40.94 -2.54 24.52
CA SER A 10 40.01 -3.46 23.87
C SER A 10 38.68 -3.55 24.63
N LYS A 11 38.70 -3.61 25.97
CA LYS A 11 37.47 -3.59 26.78
C LYS A 11 36.67 -2.31 26.58
N LYS A 12 37.31 -1.13 26.59
CA LYS A 12 36.63 0.16 26.33
C LYS A 12 36.04 0.23 24.90
N ALA A 13 36.75 -0.28 23.91
CA ALA A 13 36.24 -0.31 22.53
C ALA A 13 35.00 -1.25 22.40
N ILE A 14 35.00 -2.39 23.07
CA ILE A 14 33.85 -3.30 23.12
C ILE A 14 32.65 -2.65 23.80
N GLU A 15 32.87 -1.95 24.92
CA GLU A 15 31.81 -1.24 25.66
C GLU A 15 31.17 -0.13 24.79
N ALA A 16 32.00 0.70 24.17
CA ALA A 16 31.53 1.73 23.22
C ALA A 16 30.77 1.14 22.02
N SER A 17 31.19 -0.03 21.53
CA SER A 17 30.46 -0.74 20.46
C SER A 17 29.09 -1.23 20.91
N LYS A 18 28.97 -1.72 22.14
CA LYS A 18 27.67 -2.15 22.72
C LYS A 18 26.73 -0.96 22.89
N GLU A 19 27.23 0.17 23.38
CA GLU A 19 26.43 1.40 23.50
C GLU A 19 25.94 1.88 22.14
N ASN A 20 26.79 1.86 21.11
CA ASN A 20 26.41 2.22 19.74
C ASN A 20 25.34 1.27 19.17
N ILE A 21 25.46 -0.05 19.40
CA ILE A 21 24.45 -1.02 18.96
C ILE A 21 23.12 -0.74 19.65
N SER A 22 23.10 -0.50 20.97
CA SER A 22 21.89 -0.18 21.72
C SER A 22 21.22 1.11 21.20
N LEU A 23 22.01 2.14 20.89
CA LEU A 23 21.50 3.38 20.31
C LEU A 23 20.89 3.15 18.91
N MET A 24 21.54 2.34 18.07
CA MET A 24 21.01 2.00 16.74
C MET A 24 19.70 1.21 16.85
N GLU A 25 19.60 0.26 17.79
CA GLU A 25 18.35 -0.49 18.05
C GLU A 25 17.21 0.44 18.48
N GLN A 26 17.51 1.43 19.32
CA GLN A 26 16.53 2.44 19.73
C GLN A 26 16.09 3.31 18.54
N LEU A 27 17.02 3.79 17.72
CA LEU A 27 16.72 4.60 16.52
C LEU A 27 15.88 3.83 15.50
N VAL A 28 16.16 2.54 15.30
CA VAL A 28 15.35 1.66 14.42
C VAL A 28 13.93 1.52 14.97
N LYS A 29 13.79 1.34 16.30
CA LYS A 29 12.47 1.25 16.94
C LYS A 29 11.69 2.55 16.81
N GLU A 30 12.31 3.69 17.04
CA GLU A 30 11.70 5.01 16.89
C GLU A 30 11.31 5.28 15.43
N HIS A 31 12.16 4.89 14.47
CA HIS A 31 11.87 5.00 13.05
C HIS A 31 10.65 4.15 12.68
N ASN A 32 10.59 2.89 13.10
CA ASN A 32 9.45 2.01 12.81
C ASN A 32 8.14 2.57 13.39
N VAL A 33 8.17 3.14 14.60
CA VAL A 33 6.99 3.81 15.20
C VAL A 33 6.57 5.04 14.39
N MET A 34 7.55 5.81 13.83
CA MET A 34 7.23 6.94 12.95
C MET A 34 6.64 6.47 11.61
N VAL A 35 7.21 5.43 11.02
CA VAL A 35 6.70 4.81 9.79
C VAL A 35 5.25 4.36 9.95
N GLU A 36 4.94 3.67 11.06
CA GLU A 36 3.57 3.24 11.37
C GLU A 36 2.60 4.42 11.57
N LYS A 37 3.06 5.51 12.20
CA LYS A 37 2.23 6.69 12.45
C LYS A 37 1.97 7.56 11.22
N LEU A 38 2.90 7.59 10.27
CA LEU A 38 2.79 8.40 9.06
C LEU A 38 2.16 7.63 7.89
N ASP A 39 1.93 6.33 8.07
CA ASP A 39 1.48 5.39 7.04
C ASP A 39 2.22 5.59 5.70
N ILE A 40 3.55 5.61 5.76
CA ILE A 40 4.41 5.77 4.57
C ILE A 40 4.52 4.50 3.73
N ARG A 41 3.71 3.48 4.05
CA ARG A 41 3.62 2.26 3.24
C ARG A 41 3.07 2.59 1.86
N GLU A 42 3.62 1.92 0.86
CA GLU A 42 3.18 2.12 -0.53
C GLU A 42 1.83 1.43 -0.79
N PRO A 43 0.84 2.12 -1.35
CA PRO A 43 -0.36 1.49 -1.87
C PRO A 43 -0.01 0.67 -3.11
N VAL A 44 -0.41 -0.59 -3.13
CA VAL A 44 -0.18 -1.49 -4.28
C VAL A 44 -1.42 -2.31 -4.61
N PRO A 45 -1.62 -2.69 -5.89
CA PRO A 45 -2.64 -3.64 -6.28
C PRO A 45 -2.49 -5.00 -5.58
N ASP A 46 -3.59 -5.70 -5.36
CA ASP A 46 -3.61 -6.99 -4.66
C ASP A 46 -2.67 -8.02 -5.31
N PHE A 47 -2.69 -8.12 -6.65
CA PHE A 47 -1.79 -9.03 -7.37
C PHE A 47 -0.31 -8.68 -7.19
N ILE A 48 0.03 -7.38 -7.02
CA ILE A 48 1.39 -6.94 -6.70
C ILE A 48 1.75 -7.26 -5.25
N ALA A 49 0.81 -7.15 -4.31
CA ALA A 49 1.04 -7.46 -2.90
C ALA A 49 1.46 -8.92 -2.69
N ASN A 50 0.83 -9.85 -3.41
CA ASN A 50 1.19 -11.27 -3.40
C ASN A 50 2.62 -11.48 -3.90
N ASP A 51 2.98 -10.93 -5.05
CA ASP A 51 4.32 -11.04 -5.62
C ASP A 51 5.39 -10.36 -4.76
N LEU A 52 5.07 -9.23 -4.13
CA LEU A 52 5.96 -8.55 -3.17
C LEU A 52 6.24 -9.41 -1.95
N THR A 53 5.24 -10.13 -1.44
CA THR A 53 5.37 -11.02 -0.30
C THR A 53 6.29 -12.18 -0.64
N ASP A 54 6.03 -12.89 -1.73
CA ASP A 54 6.85 -14.01 -2.21
C ASP A 54 8.30 -13.55 -2.48
N PHE A 55 8.45 -12.36 -3.04
CA PHE A 55 9.75 -11.81 -3.35
C PHE A 55 10.55 -11.42 -2.09
N LYS A 56 9.89 -10.83 -1.08
CA LYS A 56 10.50 -10.53 0.23
C LYS A 56 10.97 -11.80 0.93
N ASP A 57 10.16 -12.84 0.93
CA ASP A 57 10.50 -14.13 1.53
C ASP A 57 11.68 -14.77 0.81
N SER A 58 11.70 -14.77 -0.52
CA SER A 58 12.84 -15.26 -1.33
C SER A 58 14.15 -14.53 -1.02
N ILE A 59 14.10 -13.19 -0.82
CA ILE A 59 15.28 -12.39 -0.43
C ILE A 59 15.76 -12.80 0.97
N ARG A 60 14.83 -12.96 1.90
CA ARG A 60 15.12 -13.33 3.28
C ARG A 60 15.75 -14.71 3.37
N GLU A 61 15.22 -15.67 2.66
CA GLU A 61 15.73 -17.06 2.62
C GLU A 61 17.10 -17.16 1.93
N SER A 62 17.31 -16.40 0.85
CA SER A 62 18.56 -16.45 0.08
C SER A 62 19.69 -15.62 0.71
N GLY A 63 19.40 -14.78 1.70
CA GLY A 63 20.38 -13.84 2.29
C GLY A 63 20.86 -12.76 1.33
N HIS A 64 20.18 -12.56 0.19
CA HIS A 64 20.53 -11.55 -0.78
C HIS A 64 20.04 -10.17 -0.33
N GLY A 65 20.91 -9.15 -0.47
CA GLY A 65 20.55 -7.78 -0.14
C GLY A 65 19.77 -7.06 -1.24
N ILE A 66 19.43 -5.80 -0.98
CA ILE A 66 18.68 -4.92 -1.88
C ILE A 66 19.25 -4.84 -3.31
N ASN A 67 20.55 -4.97 -3.49
CA ASN A 67 21.18 -4.98 -4.81
C ASN A 67 20.70 -6.13 -5.69
N HIS A 68 20.38 -7.28 -5.11
CA HIS A 68 19.80 -8.40 -5.85
C HIS A 68 18.40 -8.06 -6.37
N VAL A 69 17.60 -7.41 -5.54
CA VAL A 69 16.26 -6.89 -5.91
C VAL A 69 16.37 -5.95 -7.11
N ILE A 70 17.21 -4.94 -7.00
CA ILE A 70 17.42 -3.95 -8.07
C ILE A 70 17.84 -4.65 -9.36
N THR A 71 18.74 -5.63 -9.27
CA THR A 71 19.20 -6.39 -10.45
C THR A 71 18.06 -7.19 -11.10
N LYS A 72 17.21 -7.86 -10.32
CA LYS A 72 16.04 -8.59 -10.84
C LYS A 72 15.05 -7.65 -11.52
N ILE A 73 14.71 -6.53 -10.88
CA ILE A 73 13.85 -5.51 -11.46
C ILE A 73 14.43 -4.96 -12.75
N TYR A 74 15.71 -4.60 -12.76
CA TYR A 74 16.41 -4.12 -13.96
C TYR A 74 16.33 -5.12 -15.11
N ASN A 75 16.61 -6.39 -14.85
CA ASN A 75 16.52 -7.45 -15.87
C ASN A 75 15.09 -7.60 -16.40
N THR A 76 14.08 -7.45 -15.55
CA THR A 76 12.66 -7.54 -15.93
C THR A 76 12.22 -6.37 -16.78
N VAL A 77 12.51 -5.14 -16.34
CA VAL A 77 11.99 -3.90 -16.96
C VAL A 77 12.80 -3.52 -18.19
N ILE A 78 14.13 -3.59 -18.09
CA ILE A 78 15.02 -3.06 -19.13
C ILE A 78 15.39 -4.14 -20.16
N LYS A 79 15.77 -5.33 -19.70
CA LYS A 79 16.20 -6.42 -20.59
C LYS A 79 15.05 -7.30 -21.10
N ASN A 80 13.87 -7.18 -20.49
CA ASN A 80 12.69 -8.01 -20.81
C ASN A 80 12.94 -9.53 -20.70
N ASP A 81 13.91 -9.93 -19.91
CA ASP A 81 14.50 -11.29 -19.88
C ASP A 81 14.33 -11.99 -18.52
N SER A 82 13.34 -11.60 -17.74
CA SER A 82 13.15 -12.19 -16.43
C SER A 82 12.02 -13.24 -16.42
N LYS A 83 12.31 -14.39 -15.81
CA LYS A 83 11.31 -15.39 -15.44
C LYS A 83 10.80 -15.17 -13.99
N ASP A 84 11.31 -14.13 -13.31
CA ASP A 84 11.15 -13.92 -11.88
C ASP A 84 9.79 -13.33 -11.49
N PHE A 85 9.04 -12.78 -12.45
CA PHE A 85 7.74 -12.16 -12.20
C PHE A 85 6.66 -12.67 -13.16
N PRO A 86 5.40 -12.77 -12.71
CA PRO A 86 4.24 -13.01 -13.57
C PRO A 86 4.08 -11.95 -14.67
N ALA A 87 3.28 -12.27 -15.69
CA ALA A 87 3.09 -11.38 -16.84
C ALA A 87 2.48 -10.03 -16.44
N ASP A 88 1.49 -10.05 -15.56
CA ASP A 88 0.78 -8.86 -15.08
C ASP A 88 1.70 -7.94 -14.28
N THR A 89 2.50 -8.51 -13.39
CA THR A 89 3.52 -7.77 -12.62
C THR A 89 4.57 -7.15 -13.51
N LYS A 90 5.00 -7.86 -14.56
CA LYS A 90 5.92 -7.29 -15.56
C LYS A 90 5.30 -6.12 -16.31
N ALA A 91 4.03 -6.24 -16.69
CA ALA A 91 3.30 -5.17 -17.36
C ALA A 91 3.17 -3.94 -16.44
N TRP A 92 2.83 -4.16 -15.19
CA TRP A 92 2.71 -3.10 -14.19
C TRP A 92 4.08 -2.43 -13.90
N LEU A 93 5.15 -3.19 -13.70
CA LEU A 93 6.50 -2.64 -13.46
C LEU A 93 7.02 -1.76 -14.61
N LYS A 94 6.55 -1.97 -15.84
CA LYS A 94 6.93 -1.16 -17.01
C LYS A 94 6.20 0.17 -17.10
N GLN A 95 5.13 0.38 -16.36
CA GLN A 95 4.45 1.66 -16.29
C GLN A 95 5.30 2.67 -15.53
N PHE A 96 5.15 3.94 -15.90
CA PHE A 96 5.92 5.03 -15.29
C PHE A 96 5.67 5.09 -13.77
N GLY A 97 6.76 5.20 -13.01
CA GLY A 97 6.68 5.29 -11.55
C GLY A 97 6.56 3.96 -10.79
N ASN A 98 5.98 2.91 -11.38
CA ASN A 98 5.69 1.67 -10.67
C ASN A 98 6.92 0.88 -10.23
N THR A 99 8.03 0.96 -10.97
CA THR A 99 9.31 0.40 -10.53
C THR A 99 9.78 1.03 -9.22
N GLU A 100 9.65 2.35 -9.08
CA GLU A 100 10.00 3.07 -7.85
C GLU A 100 9.06 2.70 -6.71
N LYS A 101 7.74 2.65 -6.95
CA LYS A 101 6.74 2.20 -5.97
C LYS A 101 7.05 0.78 -5.47
N PHE A 102 7.40 -0.14 -6.36
CA PHE A 102 7.77 -1.50 -6.00
C PHE A 102 9.00 -1.55 -5.06
N ILE A 103 10.03 -0.77 -5.37
CA ILE A 103 11.22 -0.66 -4.52
C ILE A 103 10.86 -0.05 -3.15
N ARG A 104 10.06 1.02 -3.11
CA ARG A 104 9.60 1.63 -1.86
C ARG A 104 8.74 0.66 -1.04
N ALA A 105 7.87 -0.11 -1.68
CA ALA A 105 7.08 -1.15 -1.03
C ALA A 105 7.94 -2.24 -0.37
N ILE A 106 9.07 -2.60 -0.98
CA ILE A 106 10.02 -3.52 -0.37
C ILE A 106 10.70 -2.91 0.85
N LEU A 107 11.10 -1.65 0.77
CA LEU A 107 11.84 -0.96 1.83
C LEU A 107 10.96 -0.54 3.00
N ASN A 108 9.83 0.08 2.72
CA ASN A 108 8.96 0.74 3.71
C ASN A 108 7.75 -0.09 4.11
N GLY A 109 7.48 -1.18 3.40
CA GLY A 109 6.23 -1.92 3.51
C GLY A 109 5.19 -1.45 2.50
N PHE A 110 4.10 -2.18 2.42
CA PHE A 110 2.99 -1.89 1.52
C PHE A 110 1.65 -2.21 2.18
N TYR A 111 0.58 -1.73 1.58
CA TYR A 111 -0.80 -2.12 1.90
C TYR A 111 -1.61 -2.20 0.62
N VAL A 112 -2.68 -3.00 0.64
CA VAL A 112 -3.66 -3.04 -0.44
C VAL A 112 -4.80 -2.11 -0.04
N PRO A 113 -5.04 -1.03 -0.79
CA PRO A 113 -6.19 -0.17 -0.51
C PRO A 113 -7.49 -0.99 -0.61
N PRO A 114 -8.44 -0.80 0.30
CA PRO A 114 -9.72 -1.47 0.19
C PRO A 114 -10.43 -1.04 -1.08
N GLN A 115 -11.04 -2.01 -1.79
CA GLN A 115 -11.91 -1.70 -2.92
C GLN A 115 -13.05 -0.79 -2.46
N LYS A 116 -13.33 0.23 -3.25
CA LYS A 116 -14.38 1.21 -2.98
C LYS A 116 -15.45 1.16 -4.06
N TYR A 117 -16.67 1.56 -3.66
CA TYR A 117 -17.85 1.49 -4.50
C TYR A 117 -18.67 2.76 -4.36
N TYR A 118 -19.29 3.23 -5.45
CA TYR A 118 -20.46 4.10 -5.37
C TYR A 118 -21.73 3.24 -5.24
N LEU A 119 -22.62 3.67 -4.39
CA LEU A 119 -23.90 3.00 -4.16
C LEU A 119 -25.04 3.78 -4.82
N LYS A 120 -25.49 3.33 -5.98
CA LYS A 120 -26.62 3.93 -6.71
C LYS A 120 -27.93 3.34 -6.25
N HIS A 121 -28.85 4.16 -5.79
CA HIS A 121 -30.18 3.72 -5.37
C HIS A 121 -31.06 3.39 -6.57
N ILE A 122 -31.34 2.10 -6.79
CA ILE A 122 -32.03 1.60 -8.00
C ILE A 122 -33.43 2.20 -8.15
N ASP A 123 -34.27 2.13 -7.09
CA ASP A 123 -35.66 2.55 -7.18
C ASP A 123 -35.81 4.06 -7.33
N MET A 124 -35.07 4.86 -6.56
CA MET A 124 -35.11 6.32 -6.70
C MET A 124 -34.62 6.76 -8.07
N SER A 125 -33.51 6.18 -8.55
CA SER A 125 -32.95 6.51 -9.86
C SER A 125 -33.88 6.07 -11.01
N ARG A 126 -34.63 4.97 -10.85
CA ARG A 126 -35.60 4.51 -11.88
C ARG A 126 -36.84 5.43 -11.97
N LEU A 127 -37.25 6.00 -10.84
CA LEU A 127 -38.45 6.86 -10.78
C LEU A 127 -38.17 8.29 -11.25
N ASP A 128 -36.93 8.69 -11.37
CA ASP A 128 -36.52 10.02 -11.82
C ASP A 128 -35.91 9.95 -13.23
N ASP A 129 -36.45 10.71 -14.16
CA ASP A 129 -35.96 10.73 -15.54
C ASP A 129 -34.70 11.58 -15.73
N LYS A 130 -34.38 12.43 -14.76
CA LYS A 130 -33.32 13.45 -14.87
C LYS A 130 -32.10 13.12 -14.02
N TYR A 131 -32.30 12.46 -12.88
CA TYR A 131 -31.25 12.24 -11.90
C TYR A 131 -31.11 10.76 -11.52
N ASP A 132 -29.87 10.37 -11.24
CA ASP A 132 -29.53 9.19 -10.48
C ASP A 132 -29.21 9.60 -9.03
N TYR A 133 -29.50 8.72 -8.07
CA TYR A 133 -29.35 8.97 -6.64
C TYR A 133 -28.27 8.08 -6.08
N TYR A 134 -27.29 8.68 -5.41
CA TYR A 134 -26.17 7.96 -4.81
C TYR A 134 -26.15 8.16 -3.30
N ALA A 135 -25.77 7.11 -2.57
CA ALA A 135 -25.57 7.22 -1.13
C ALA A 135 -24.37 8.12 -0.81
N ILE A 136 -24.46 8.87 0.27
CA ILE A 136 -23.37 9.65 0.81
C ILE A 136 -23.27 9.49 2.33
N HIS A 137 -22.08 9.47 2.86
CA HIS A 137 -21.82 9.47 4.30
C HIS A 137 -22.32 10.74 4.98
N LYS A 138 -22.94 10.59 6.17
CA LYS A 138 -23.25 11.72 7.07
C LYS A 138 -22.19 11.79 8.18
N ARG A 139 -21.90 13.03 8.64
CA ARG A 139 -20.96 13.26 9.76
C ARG A 139 -21.34 12.56 11.06
N ASP A 140 -22.64 12.32 11.30
CA ASP A 140 -23.18 11.86 12.59
C ASP A 140 -23.64 10.39 12.56
N CYS A 141 -22.96 9.54 11.79
CA CYS A 141 -23.31 8.13 11.53
C CYS A 141 -24.56 7.95 10.64
N GLY A 142 -24.40 7.14 9.62
CA GLY A 142 -25.44 6.84 8.63
C GLY A 142 -25.11 7.44 7.26
N PHE A 143 -26.11 7.38 6.38
CA PHE A 143 -26.00 7.91 5.02
C PHE A 143 -27.28 8.65 4.60
N THR A 144 -27.18 9.43 3.57
CA THR A 144 -28.29 10.06 2.85
C THR A 144 -28.09 9.88 1.35
N HIS A 145 -28.85 10.59 0.52
CA HIS A 145 -28.70 10.50 -0.93
C HIS A 145 -28.39 11.88 -1.51
N ALA A 146 -27.55 11.90 -2.52
CA ALA A 146 -27.33 13.06 -3.39
C ALA A 146 -27.64 12.68 -4.84
N GLN A 147 -27.89 13.69 -5.65
CA GLN A 147 -28.30 13.57 -7.05
C GLN A 147 -27.10 13.80 -7.97
N ALA A 148 -26.95 12.95 -8.99
CA ALA A 148 -26.13 13.21 -10.17
C ALA A 148 -27.04 13.21 -11.41
N PHE A 149 -26.60 13.83 -12.51
CA PHE A 149 -27.33 13.72 -13.75
C PHE A 149 -27.38 12.27 -14.22
N LYS A 150 -28.50 11.89 -14.85
CA LYS A 150 -28.73 10.52 -15.32
C LYS A 150 -27.57 9.99 -16.16
N GLY A 151 -27.02 8.85 -15.75
CA GLY A 151 -25.92 8.21 -16.42
C GLY A 151 -24.54 8.83 -16.15
N GLN A 152 -24.44 9.80 -15.24
CA GLN A 152 -23.17 10.35 -14.78
C GLN A 152 -22.83 9.80 -13.41
N LEU A 153 -21.55 9.49 -13.19
CA LEU A 153 -21.04 9.20 -11.85
C LEU A 153 -20.92 10.49 -11.05
N PRO A 154 -21.03 10.43 -9.71
CA PRO A 154 -20.74 11.58 -8.88
C PRO A 154 -19.26 11.94 -9.05
N ASP A 155 -19.00 13.21 -9.37
CA ASP A 155 -17.65 13.80 -9.48
C ASP A 155 -17.33 14.52 -8.16
N TRP A 156 -17.29 13.72 -7.08
CA TRP A 156 -17.33 14.32 -5.74
C TRP A 156 -16.35 13.61 -4.79
N ASP A 157 -16.30 14.08 -3.59
CA ASP A 157 -15.35 13.72 -2.57
C ASP A 157 -15.55 12.29 -2.01
N ASP A 158 -14.64 11.86 -1.17
CA ASP A 158 -14.62 10.53 -0.51
C ASP A 158 -15.92 10.19 0.25
N SER A 159 -16.84 11.15 0.43
CA SER A 159 -18.12 10.92 1.12
C SER A 159 -19.08 10.00 0.35
N PHE A 160 -18.83 9.79 -0.93
CA PHE A 160 -19.61 8.89 -1.79
C PHE A 160 -19.03 7.48 -1.88
N GLU A 161 -17.84 7.26 -1.35
CA GLU A 161 -17.10 6.01 -1.48
C GLU A 161 -17.34 5.10 -0.28
N PHE A 162 -17.78 3.89 -0.53
CA PHE A 162 -18.07 2.88 0.47
C PHE A 162 -17.17 1.67 0.28
N THR A 163 -16.61 1.15 1.35
CA THR A 163 -15.90 -0.13 1.36
C THR A 163 -16.89 -1.30 1.45
N GLU A 164 -16.48 -2.47 1.00
CA GLU A 164 -17.26 -3.72 1.11
C GLU A 164 -17.74 -3.98 2.55
N GLN A 165 -16.90 -3.68 3.55
CA GLN A 165 -17.24 -3.84 4.95
C GLN A 165 -18.33 -2.85 5.42
N GLU A 166 -18.30 -1.61 4.96
CA GLU A 166 -19.33 -0.62 5.24
C GLU A 166 -20.64 -1.03 4.59
N ILE A 167 -20.61 -1.47 3.33
CA ILE A 167 -21.77 -1.96 2.59
C ILE A 167 -22.41 -3.16 3.32
N SER A 168 -21.61 -4.12 3.76
CA SER A 168 -22.11 -5.30 4.48
C SER A 168 -22.76 -4.97 5.84
N ASN A 169 -22.32 -3.87 6.47
CA ASN A 169 -22.90 -3.38 7.73
C ASN A 169 -24.14 -2.50 7.52
N MET A 170 -24.38 -2.04 6.29
CA MET A 170 -25.56 -1.27 5.94
C MET A 170 -26.67 -2.27 5.58
N SER A 171 -27.80 -2.23 6.32
CA SER A 171 -29.00 -3.00 5.95
C SER A 171 -29.63 -2.40 4.68
N ILE A 172 -28.93 -2.47 3.56
CA ILE A 172 -29.34 -1.88 2.29
C ILE A 172 -30.02 -2.90 1.39
N GLY A 173 -31.26 -2.57 1.00
CA GLY A 173 -31.91 -3.16 -0.16
C GLY A 173 -31.94 -2.13 -1.29
N SER A 174 -31.91 -2.58 -2.53
CA SER A 174 -32.11 -1.74 -3.72
C SER A 174 -30.97 -0.78 -4.10
N TYR A 175 -29.71 -1.19 -3.88
CA TYR A 175 -28.56 -0.48 -4.42
C TYR A 175 -27.82 -1.30 -5.47
N GLU A 176 -27.34 -0.61 -6.49
CA GLU A 176 -26.38 -1.08 -7.45
C GLU A 176 -24.99 -0.62 -6.98
N GLU A 177 -24.06 -1.56 -6.81
CA GLU A 177 -22.67 -1.31 -6.46
C GLU A 177 -21.88 -1.03 -7.74
N ILE A 178 -21.31 0.15 -7.84
CA ILE A 178 -20.46 0.56 -8.96
C ILE A 178 -19.03 0.59 -8.45
N GLU A 179 -18.24 -0.36 -8.90
CA GLU A 179 -16.83 -0.48 -8.51
C GLU A 179 -16.02 0.72 -9.01
N LEU A 180 -15.20 1.31 -8.11
CA LEU A 180 -14.29 2.39 -8.43
C LEU A 180 -12.94 1.83 -8.83
N GLU A 181 -12.38 2.39 -9.90
CA GLU A 181 -10.97 2.16 -10.21
C GLU A 181 -10.12 2.79 -9.11
N ILE A 182 -9.29 1.98 -8.47
CA ILE A 182 -8.35 2.49 -7.49
C ILE A 182 -7.22 3.18 -8.24
N ASP A 183 -7.13 4.50 -8.07
CA ASP A 183 -5.99 5.26 -8.57
C ASP A 183 -4.79 5.03 -7.63
N TYR A 184 -3.78 4.38 -8.15
CA TYR A 184 -2.51 4.16 -7.45
C TYR A 184 -1.48 5.26 -7.74
N ASP A 185 -1.86 6.32 -8.47
CA ASP A 185 -0.99 7.44 -8.83
C ASP A 185 -1.07 8.57 -7.79
N TRP A 186 -0.22 8.48 -6.77
CA TRP A 186 -0.01 9.52 -5.74
C TRP A 186 1.31 10.23 -5.95
#